data_bcde4b173c41bf2f16833ed7fcd5ce30
#
_entry.id   bcde4b173c41bf2f16833ed7fcd5ce30
#
_cell.length_a   1.000
_cell.length_b   1.000
_cell.length_c   1.000
_cell.angle_alpha   90.00
_cell.angle_beta   90.00
_cell.angle_gamma   90.00
#
_symmetry.space_group_name_H-M   'P 1'
#
loop_
_entity.id
_entity.type
_entity.pdbx_description
1 polymer ?
#
loop_
_entity_poly.entity_id
_entity_poly.type
_entity_poly.pdbx_seq_one_letter_code
_entity_poly.pdbx_strand_id
1 'polypeptide(L)'
;DVQMVVLGTGDWNFEEAFRHAQAQYPGRFSANILHSGALSTAIYGGADLFLMPSIAEPCGLSQMIAMRYGTLPVVRETGGLRDSVRPNGTEHANGFTFADINAHDMTWVLGEAVNLYYNDKETWQTLQRNAMTSDFSWDQSAQDYLQVYCWVTGFPNPAQQEEPVPFEEEPAAEPAPVAEEPAAEPA
;
A
#
# COMPACT_ATOMS: atom_id res chain seq x y z
N ASP A 1 10.14 20.10 -12.58
CA ASP A 1 8.75 20.53 -12.68
C ASP A 1 7.86 19.52 -11.95
N VAL A 2 7.28 19.87 -10.79
CA VAL A 2 6.47 18.97 -9.97
C VAL A 2 5.18 19.65 -9.52
N GLN A 3 4.17 18.85 -9.24
CA GLN A 3 2.95 19.26 -8.54
C GLN A 3 2.84 18.48 -7.23
N MET A 4 2.25 19.07 -6.20
CA MET A 4 2.04 18.44 -4.91
C MET A 4 0.59 18.55 -4.49
N VAL A 5 0.03 17.43 -4.03
CA VAL A 5 -1.31 17.35 -3.45
C VAL A 5 -1.20 16.85 -2.02
N VAL A 6 -1.79 17.57 -1.08
CA VAL A 6 -1.92 17.15 0.33
C VAL A 6 -3.38 16.88 0.61
N LEU A 7 -3.66 15.74 1.25
CA LEU A 7 -4.98 15.36 1.72
C LEU A 7 -4.89 14.90 3.18
N GLY A 8 -5.61 15.55 4.07
CA GLY A 8 -5.66 15.16 5.47
C GLY A 8 -6.00 16.34 6.37
N THR A 9 -6.13 16.05 7.67
CA THR A 9 -6.30 17.05 8.73
C THR A 9 -5.21 16.87 9.78
N GLY A 10 -4.89 17.91 10.54
CA GLY A 10 -3.85 17.83 11.54
C GLY A 10 -3.79 19.06 12.44
N ASP A 11 -2.59 19.40 12.91
CA ASP A 11 -2.37 20.61 13.69
C ASP A 11 -2.66 21.86 12.85
N TRP A 12 -3.35 22.81 13.44
CA TRP A 12 -3.78 24.05 12.78
C TRP A 12 -2.62 24.81 12.11
N ASN A 13 -1.45 24.85 12.74
CA ASN A 13 -0.31 25.57 12.16
C ASN A 13 0.15 24.94 10.84
N PHE A 14 0.14 23.61 10.74
CA PHE A 14 0.48 22.91 9.50
C PHE A 14 -0.61 23.05 8.45
N GLU A 15 -1.88 23.00 8.84
CA GLU A 15 -2.99 23.22 7.90
C GLU A 15 -2.90 24.63 7.30
N GLU A 16 -2.66 25.67 8.10
CA GLU A 16 -2.48 27.04 7.62
C GLU A 16 -1.25 27.19 6.72
N ALA A 17 -0.14 26.53 7.06
CA ALA A 17 1.04 26.51 6.21
C ALA A 17 0.74 25.92 4.84
N PHE A 18 -0.04 24.84 4.76
CA PHE A 18 -0.43 24.23 3.50
C PHE A 18 -1.41 25.12 2.69
N ARG A 19 -2.39 25.78 3.35
CA ARG A 19 -3.26 26.78 2.69
C ARG A 19 -2.46 27.94 2.13
N HIS A 20 -1.48 28.41 2.88
CA HIS A 20 -0.58 29.47 2.43
C HIS A 20 0.28 29.04 1.23
N ALA A 21 0.83 27.83 1.27
CA ALA A 21 1.58 27.25 0.14
C ALA A 21 0.71 27.13 -1.11
N GLN A 22 -0.56 26.70 -0.99
CA GLN A 22 -1.49 26.67 -2.11
C GLN A 22 -1.72 28.05 -2.73
N ALA A 23 -1.86 29.09 -1.91
CA ALA A 23 -2.03 30.45 -2.38
C ALA A 23 -0.75 30.98 -3.07
N GLN A 24 0.43 30.58 -2.58
CA GLN A 24 1.72 30.98 -3.11
C GLN A 24 2.08 30.27 -4.43
N TYR A 25 1.63 29.01 -4.60
CA TYR A 25 1.97 28.16 -5.74
C TYR A 25 0.70 27.66 -6.48
N PRO A 26 -0.10 28.56 -7.08
CA PRO A 26 -1.35 28.18 -7.74
C PRO A 26 -1.08 27.23 -8.91
N GLY A 27 -1.87 26.16 -8.99
CA GLY A 27 -1.71 25.09 -9.99
C GLY A 27 -0.55 24.14 -9.76
N ARG A 28 0.26 24.37 -8.71
CA ARG A 28 1.42 23.54 -8.36
C ARG A 28 1.25 22.85 -7.02
N PHE A 29 0.52 23.46 -6.10
CA PHE A 29 0.25 22.93 -4.78
C PHE A 29 -1.25 22.93 -4.51
N SER A 30 -1.79 21.80 -4.03
CA SER A 30 -3.19 21.66 -3.64
C SER A 30 -3.28 21.15 -2.20
N ALA A 31 -3.90 21.95 -1.32
CA ALA A 31 -4.15 21.59 0.07
C ALA A 31 -5.62 21.19 0.26
N ASN A 32 -5.89 19.92 0.49
CA ASN A 32 -7.21 19.39 0.75
C ASN A 32 -7.30 19.00 2.22
N ILE A 33 -7.72 19.97 3.07
CA ILE A 33 -7.78 19.81 4.53
C ILE A 33 -9.11 19.17 4.91
N LEU A 34 -9.24 17.88 4.61
CA LEU A 34 -10.42 17.07 4.89
C LEU A 34 -10.10 15.58 4.85
N HIS A 35 -11.03 14.75 5.33
CA HIS A 35 -11.00 13.31 5.12
C HIS A 35 -11.92 12.93 3.95
N SER A 36 -11.39 12.24 2.93
CA SER A 36 -12.14 11.77 1.78
C SER A 36 -11.55 10.50 1.19
N GLY A 37 -12.24 9.38 1.34
CA GLY A 37 -11.82 8.10 0.75
C GLY A 37 -11.79 8.14 -0.79
N ALA A 38 -12.77 8.77 -1.40
CA ALA A 38 -12.83 8.90 -2.86
C ALA A 38 -11.65 9.72 -3.41
N LEU A 39 -11.34 10.87 -2.77
CA LEU A 39 -10.20 11.69 -3.17
C LEU A 39 -8.87 10.99 -2.88
N SER A 40 -8.75 10.28 -1.76
CA SER A 40 -7.58 9.46 -1.44
C SER A 40 -7.29 8.43 -2.52
N THR A 41 -8.32 7.68 -2.95
CA THR A 41 -8.17 6.69 -4.04
C THR A 41 -7.74 7.37 -5.36
N ALA A 42 -8.33 8.52 -5.70
CA ALA A 42 -7.95 9.26 -6.90
C ALA A 42 -6.49 9.77 -6.84
N ILE A 43 -6.04 10.22 -5.67
CA ILE A 43 -4.65 10.65 -5.46
C ILE A 43 -3.69 9.45 -5.60
N TYR A 44 -3.97 8.31 -4.97
CA TYR A 44 -3.13 7.11 -5.12
C TYR A 44 -3.02 6.66 -6.58
N GLY A 45 -4.12 6.70 -7.33
CA GLY A 45 -4.12 6.28 -8.73
C GLY A 45 -3.57 7.31 -9.72
N GLY A 46 -3.48 8.58 -9.32
CA GLY A 46 -3.08 9.69 -10.20
C GLY A 46 -1.71 10.28 -9.90
N ALA A 47 -1.09 9.93 -8.78
CA ALA A 47 0.24 10.42 -8.42
C ALA A 47 1.35 9.50 -8.98
N ASP A 48 2.53 10.06 -9.20
CA ASP A 48 3.74 9.32 -9.54
C ASP A 48 4.54 8.93 -8.29
N LEU A 49 4.54 9.82 -7.29
CA LEU A 49 5.25 9.65 -6.01
C LEU A 49 4.30 9.84 -4.83
N PHE A 50 4.51 9.07 -3.79
CA PHE A 50 3.81 9.18 -2.50
C PHE A 50 4.81 9.46 -1.39
N LEU A 51 4.80 10.69 -0.85
CA LEU A 51 5.70 11.11 0.21
C LEU A 51 5.14 10.79 1.59
N MET A 52 5.89 10.04 2.40
CA MET A 52 5.52 9.65 3.76
C MET A 52 6.69 9.84 4.74
N PRO A 53 6.94 11.10 5.20
CA PRO A 53 8.07 11.45 6.06
C PRO A 53 7.73 11.25 7.55
N SER A 54 7.18 10.13 7.93
CA SER A 54 6.69 9.85 9.27
C SER A 54 7.81 9.91 10.32
N ILE A 55 7.53 10.53 11.47
CA ILE A 55 8.43 10.51 12.65
C ILE A 55 8.47 9.10 13.24
N ALA A 56 7.32 8.45 13.35
CA ALA A 56 7.18 7.07 13.76
C ALA A 56 6.01 6.44 12.99
N GLU A 57 6.19 5.23 12.50
CA GLU A 57 5.17 4.49 11.77
C GLU A 57 5.29 2.99 12.09
N PRO A 58 4.45 2.46 12.99
CA PRO A 58 4.56 1.06 13.38
C PRO A 58 4.39 0.08 12.22
N CYS A 59 3.44 0.33 11.33
CA CYS A 59 3.14 -0.50 10.16
C CYS A 59 3.09 0.33 8.87
N GLY A 60 2.12 1.26 8.78
CA GLY A 60 1.79 2.00 7.58
C GLY A 60 1.04 1.14 6.56
N LEU A 61 -0.11 1.64 6.13
CA LEU A 61 -0.89 1.03 5.03
C LEU A 61 -0.77 1.88 3.76
N SER A 62 -0.62 3.17 3.92
CA SER A 62 -0.67 4.14 2.81
C SER A 62 0.40 3.89 1.76
N GLN A 63 1.64 3.54 2.15
CA GLN A 63 2.71 3.20 1.22
C GLN A 63 2.39 1.92 0.43
N MET A 64 1.81 0.91 1.09
CA MET A 64 1.44 -0.34 0.42
C MET A 64 0.28 -0.13 -0.57
N ILE A 65 -0.69 0.71 -0.19
CA ILE A 65 -1.77 1.13 -1.09
C ILE A 65 -1.19 1.89 -2.29
N ALA A 66 -0.33 2.88 -2.07
CA ALA A 66 0.33 3.63 -3.13
C ALA A 66 1.06 2.69 -4.11
N MET A 67 1.88 1.77 -3.57
CA MET A 67 2.57 0.75 -4.38
C MET A 67 1.62 -0.07 -5.24
N ARG A 68 0.48 -0.49 -4.69
CA ARG A 68 -0.51 -1.26 -5.45
C ARG A 68 -1.10 -0.50 -6.63
N TYR A 69 -1.18 0.83 -6.55
CA TYR A 69 -1.57 1.71 -7.64
C TYR A 69 -0.43 2.06 -8.61
N GLY A 70 0.80 1.61 -8.34
CA GLY A 70 1.99 1.96 -9.14
C GLY A 70 2.60 3.32 -8.80
N THR A 71 2.15 3.93 -7.72
CA THR A 71 2.69 5.17 -7.16
C THR A 71 3.86 4.84 -6.25
N LEU A 72 5.05 5.33 -6.58
CA LEU A 72 6.27 4.97 -5.85
C LEU A 72 6.38 5.71 -4.52
N PRO A 73 6.56 5.01 -3.39
CA PRO A 73 6.71 5.62 -2.09
C PRO A 73 8.10 6.25 -1.93
N VAL A 74 8.13 7.44 -1.32
CA VAL A 74 9.32 8.10 -0.78
C VAL A 74 9.11 8.21 0.72
N VAL A 75 9.80 7.38 1.51
CA VAL A 75 9.50 7.22 2.92
C VAL A 75 10.72 7.43 3.81
N ARG A 76 10.47 7.83 5.06
CA ARG A 76 11.50 7.76 6.08
C ARG A 76 11.66 6.32 6.57
N GLU A 77 12.91 5.88 6.81
CA GLU A 77 13.24 4.53 7.31
C GLU A 77 12.86 4.36 8.79
N THR A 78 11.57 4.13 9.07
CA THR A 78 11.08 3.90 10.42
C THR A 78 10.00 2.82 10.43
N GLY A 79 10.06 1.90 11.40
CA GLY A 79 9.07 0.83 11.59
C GLY A 79 8.70 0.12 10.29
N GLY A 80 7.41 -0.09 10.05
CA GLY A 80 6.91 -0.80 8.88
C GLY A 80 7.23 -0.16 7.52
N LEU A 81 7.61 1.13 7.49
CA LEU A 81 8.09 1.74 6.25
C LEU A 81 9.43 1.15 5.82
N ARG A 82 10.33 0.90 6.77
CA ARG A 82 11.62 0.22 6.51
C ARG A 82 11.41 -1.23 6.06
N ASP A 83 10.38 -1.91 6.59
CA ASP A 83 10.12 -3.31 6.29
C ASP A 83 9.47 -3.50 4.91
N SER A 84 8.67 -2.52 4.46
CA SER A 84 7.87 -2.62 3.25
C SER A 84 8.50 -1.94 2.02
N VAL A 85 9.33 -0.91 2.21
CA VAL A 85 9.92 -0.13 1.11
C VAL A 85 11.41 -0.43 0.97
N ARG A 86 11.78 -0.98 -0.19
CA ARG A 86 13.16 -1.29 -0.58
C ARG A 86 13.69 -0.16 -1.46
N PRO A 87 14.80 0.48 -1.05
CA PRO A 87 15.30 1.65 -1.75
C PRO A 87 15.80 1.34 -3.16
N ASN A 88 15.70 2.32 -4.03
CA ASN A 88 16.28 2.27 -5.37
C ASN A 88 17.78 1.88 -5.32
N GLY A 89 18.20 1.03 -6.25
CA GLY A 89 19.57 0.48 -6.28
C GLY A 89 19.75 -0.82 -5.48
N THR A 90 18.72 -1.32 -4.81
CA THR A 90 18.73 -2.65 -4.17
C THR A 90 17.98 -3.70 -4.98
N GLU A 91 18.15 -4.97 -4.62
CA GLU A 91 17.39 -6.05 -5.22
C GLU A 91 15.88 -5.90 -4.91
N HIS A 92 15.04 -6.06 -5.93
CA HIS A 92 13.58 -5.87 -5.84
C HIS A 92 13.16 -4.49 -5.29
N ALA A 93 13.96 -3.46 -5.57
CA ALA A 93 13.63 -2.08 -5.20
C ALA A 93 12.21 -1.70 -5.64
N ASN A 94 11.44 -1.05 -4.74
CA ASN A 94 10.04 -0.70 -4.96
C ASN A 94 9.69 0.74 -4.51
N GLY A 95 10.70 1.54 -4.18
CA GLY A 95 10.52 2.92 -3.73
C GLY A 95 11.83 3.61 -3.40
N PHE A 96 11.75 4.64 -2.59
CA PHE A 96 12.87 5.47 -2.17
C PHE A 96 12.82 5.68 -0.65
N THR A 97 13.98 5.69 0.00
CA THR A 97 14.05 5.84 1.45
C THR A 97 15.07 6.89 1.86
N PHE A 98 14.83 7.55 2.99
CA PHE A 98 15.80 8.41 3.67
C PHE A 98 15.82 8.12 5.16
N ALA A 99 17.00 8.23 5.79
CA ALA A 99 17.20 7.81 7.18
C ALA A 99 16.84 8.93 8.17
N ASP A 100 17.39 10.12 7.99
CA ASP A 100 17.31 11.20 8.97
C ASP A 100 16.05 12.04 8.82
N ILE A 101 15.46 12.39 9.98
CA ILE A 101 14.27 13.24 10.04
C ILE A 101 14.63 14.71 9.87
N ASN A 102 15.06 15.06 8.66
CA ASN A 102 15.37 16.46 8.30
C ASN A 102 14.93 16.76 6.86
N ALA A 103 14.73 18.04 6.58
CA ALA A 103 14.26 18.48 5.26
C ALA A 103 15.31 18.26 4.17
N HIS A 104 16.60 18.28 4.50
CA HIS A 104 17.68 18.11 3.53
C HIS A 104 17.64 16.71 2.93
N ASP A 105 17.65 15.65 3.75
CA ASP A 105 17.66 14.26 3.30
C ASP A 105 16.38 13.92 2.53
N MET A 106 15.23 14.36 3.05
CA MET A 106 13.95 14.21 2.37
C MET A 106 13.96 14.84 0.98
N THR A 107 14.41 16.09 0.86
CA THR A 107 14.42 16.80 -0.43
C THR A 107 15.47 16.27 -1.38
N TRP A 108 16.59 15.77 -0.86
CA TRP A 108 17.60 15.07 -1.65
C TRP A 108 17.01 13.84 -2.32
N VAL A 109 16.40 12.94 -1.55
CA VAL A 109 15.81 11.69 -2.08
C VAL A 109 14.63 11.97 -3.02
N LEU A 110 13.81 12.99 -2.73
CA LEU A 110 12.79 13.45 -3.66
C LEU A 110 13.41 13.93 -4.99
N GLY A 111 14.52 14.64 -4.94
CA GLY A 111 15.26 15.07 -6.11
C GLY A 111 15.76 13.89 -6.95
N GLU A 112 16.32 12.86 -6.30
CA GLU A 112 16.73 11.59 -6.95
C GLU A 112 15.55 10.91 -7.63
N ALA A 113 14.41 10.79 -6.94
CA ALA A 113 13.20 10.18 -7.49
C ALA A 113 12.67 10.95 -8.74
N VAL A 114 12.60 12.27 -8.64
CA VAL A 114 12.19 13.14 -9.75
C VAL A 114 13.18 13.05 -10.91
N ASN A 115 14.47 13.04 -10.64
CA ASN A 115 15.51 12.87 -11.66
C ASN A 115 15.36 11.52 -12.39
N LEU A 116 15.14 10.44 -11.65
CA LEU A 116 14.90 9.11 -12.24
C LEU A 116 13.64 9.11 -13.12
N TYR A 117 12.55 9.71 -12.63
CA TYR A 117 11.31 9.82 -13.38
C TYR A 117 11.50 10.45 -14.76
N TYR A 118 12.29 11.52 -14.87
CA TYR A 118 12.51 12.22 -16.12
C TYR A 118 13.57 11.58 -17.01
N ASN A 119 14.61 10.99 -16.45
CA ASN A 119 15.82 10.65 -17.19
C ASN A 119 16.04 9.14 -17.37
N ASP A 120 15.39 8.28 -16.59
CA ASP A 120 15.50 6.82 -16.69
C ASP A 120 14.15 6.12 -16.53
N LYS A 121 13.40 6.09 -17.61
CA LYS A 121 12.06 5.48 -17.64
C LYS A 121 12.08 3.97 -17.50
N GLU A 122 13.15 3.31 -17.86
CA GLU A 122 13.27 1.85 -17.75
C GLU A 122 13.40 1.44 -16.28
N THR A 123 14.30 2.07 -15.54
CA THR A 123 14.42 1.86 -14.09
C THR A 123 13.16 2.27 -13.37
N TRP A 124 12.54 3.41 -13.72
CA TRP A 124 11.27 3.84 -13.15
C TRP A 124 10.17 2.79 -13.30
N GLN A 125 9.95 2.27 -14.49
CA GLN A 125 8.95 1.23 -14.76
C GLN A 125 9.27 -0.09 -14.04
N THR A 126 10.54 -0.40 -13.83
CA THR A 126 10.95 -1.57 -13.07
C THR A 126 10.58 -1.41 -11.60
N LEU A 127 10.84 -0.24 -11.00
CA LEU A 127 10.40 0.10 -9.64
C LEU A 127 8.88 -0.01 -9.49
N GLN A 128 8.12 0.55 -10.47
CA GLN A 128 6.67 0.46 -10.47
C GLN A 128 6.17 -1.00 -10.52
N ARG A 129 6.74 -1.84 -11.37
CA ARG A 129 6.38 -3.27 -11.43
C ARG A 129 6.67 -3.96 -10.11
N ASN A 130 7.84 -3.75 -9.52
CA ASN A 130 8.22 -4.31 -8.23
C ASN A 130 7.26 -3.84 -7.12
N ALA A 131 6.91 -2.54 -7.11
CA ALA A 131 5.96 -1.99 -6.16
C ALA A 131 4.57 -2.67 -6.29
N MET A 132 4.04 -2.75 -7.50
CA MET A 132 2.71 -3.34 -7.75
C MET A 132 2.64 -4.85 -7.48
N THR A 133 3.77 -5.56 -7.61
CA THR A 133 3.87 -7.01 -7.37
C THR A 133 4.38 -7.37 -5.98
N SER A 134 4.71 -6.39 -5.14
CA SER A 134 5.06 -6.62 -3.74
C SER A 134 3.89 -7.29 -3.02
N ASP A 135 4.15 -8.43 -2.40
CA ASP A 135 3.13 -9.20 -1.69
C ASP A 135 3.09 -8.80 -0.21
N PHE A 136 1.97 -8.23 0.20
CA PHE A 136 1.65 -7.90 1.60
C PHE A 136 0.39 -8.62 2.06
N SER A 137 0.06 -9.75 1.44
CA SER A 137 -1.13 -10.54 1.75
C SER A 137 -1.02 -11.24 3.11
N TRP A 138 -2.17 -11.64 3.63
CA TRP A 138 -2.25 -12.48 4.80
C TRP A 138 -1.70 -13.89 4.57
N ASP A 139 -1.69 -14.37 3.33
CA ASP A 139 -1.17 -15.71 3.00
C ASP A 139 0.32 -15.80 3.34
N GLN A 140 1.12 -14.80 2.95
CA GLN A 140 2.53 -14.71 3.33
C GLN A 140 2.69 -14.59 4.85
N SER A 141 1.96 -13.69 5.48
CA SER A 141 2.03 -13.50 6.94
C SER A 141 1.63 -14.75 7.71
N ALA A 142 0.62 -15.49 7.24
CA ALA A 142 0.20 -16.76 7.84
C ALA A 142 1.30 -17.82 7.78
N GLN A 143 2.05 -17.90 6.67
CA GLN A 143 3.19 -18.81 6.55
C GLN A 143 4.32 -18.43 7.52
N ASP A 144 4.60 -17.14 7.68
CA ASP A 144 5.61 -16.65 8.61
C ASP A 144 5.21 -16.97 10.07
N TYR A 145 3.96 -16.76 10.44
CA TYR A 145 3.43 -17.16 11.78
C TYR A 145 3.51 -18.66 11.99
N LEU A 146 3.13 -19.46 11.00
CA LEU A 146 3.21 -20.91 11.07
C LEU A 146 4.66 -21.36 11.31
N GLN A 147 5.61 -20.77 10.62
CA GLN A 147 7.03 -21.06 10.83
C GLN A 147 7.49 -20.73 12.27
N VAL A 148 7.04 -19.61 12.83
CA VAL A 148 7.35 -19.22 14.22
C VAL A 148 6.74 -20.25 15.18
N TYR A 149 5.48 -20.66 14.98
CA TYR A 149 4.83 -21.68 15.83
C TYR A 149 5.56 -23.03 15.77
N CYS A 150 5.95 -23.48 14.60
CA CYS A 150 6.73 -24.70 14.43
C CYS A 150 8.09 -24.62 15.17
N TRP A 151 8.75 -23.48 15.09
CA TRP A 151 10.00 -23.26 15.80
C TRP A 151 9.82 -23.27 17.32
N VAL A 152 8.80 -22.61 17.85
CA VAL A 152 8.55 -22.53 19.30
C VAL A 152 8.07 -23.85 19.88
N THR A 153 7.25 -24.60 19.16
CA THR A 153 6.64 -25.86 19.64
C THR A 153 7.47 -27.09 19.32
N GLY A 154 8.40 -27.01 18.38
CA GLY A 154 9.14 -28.15 17.85
C GLY A 154 8.33 -29.06 16.92
N PHE A 155 7.06 -28.72 16.62
CA PHE A 155 6.27 -29.45 15.62
C PHE A 155 6.73 -29.11 14.20
N PRO A 156 6.76 -30.10 13.29
CA PRO A 156 7.09 -29.84 11.89
C PRO A 156 5.99 -29.02 11.22
N ASN A 157 6.39 -28.24 10.20
CA ASN A 157 5.45 -27.42 9.45
C ASN A 157 4.51 -28.32 8.62
N PRO A 158 3.18 -28.30 8.87
CA PRO A 158 2.23 -29.15 8.14
C PRO A 158 2.24 -28.87 6.62
N ALA A 159 2.47 -27.64 6.20
CA ALA A 159 2.57 -27.28 4.78
C ALA A 159 3.79 -27.93 4.05
N GLN A 160 4.72 -28.49 4.78
CA GLN A 160 5.87 -29.24 4.23
C GLN A 160 5.66 -30.77 4.25
N GLN A 161 4.55 -31.26 4.82
CA GLN A 161 4.29 -32.67 5.05
C GLN A 161 3.16 -33.25 4.17
N GLU A 162 2.35 -32.43 3.54
CA GLU A 162 1.21 -32.90 2.75
C GLU A 162 1.50 -32.74 1.25
N GLU A 163 1.48 -33.87 0.54
CA GLU A 163 1.04 -33.87 -0.86
C GLU A 163 -0.39 -33.32 -0.87
N PRO A 164 -0.77 -32.46 -1.83
CA PRO A 164 -2.12 -31.90 -1.85
C PRO A 164 -3.14 -33.01 -1.86
N VAL A 165 -3.90 -33.14 -0.77
CA VAL A 165 -5.06 -34.03 -0.72
C VAL A 165 -6.02 -33.52 -1.79
N PRO A 166 -6.41 -34.34 -2.79
CA PRO A 166 -7.40 -33.92 -3.76
C PRO A 166 -8.66 -33.46 -3.05
N PHE A 167 -9.13 -32.26 -3.37
CA PHE A 167 -10.37 -31.73 -2.83
C PHE A 167 -11.49 -32.70 -3.29
N GLU A 168 -11.98 -33.58 -2.42
CA GLU A 168 -13.19 -34.30 -2.67
C GLU A 168 -14.33 -33.28 -2.69
N GLU A 169 -14.88 -32.96 -3.83
CA GLU A 169 -16.12 -32.21 -3.93
C GLU A 169 -17.20 -32.98 -3.14
N GLU A 170 -17.65 -32.35 -2.04
CA GLU A 170 -18.85 -32.84 -1.37
C GLU A 170 -19.98 -32.93 -2.41
N PRO A 171 -20.66 -34.09 -2.52
CA PRO A 171 -21.75 -34.21 -3.46
C PRO A 171 -22.81 -33.14 -3.18
N ALA A 172 -23.14 -32.37 -4.23
CA ALA A 172 -24.12 -31.30 -4.13
C ALA A 172 -25.37 -31.80 -3.39
N ALA A 173 -25.74 -31.15 -2.31
CA ALA A 173 -26.93 -31.48 -1.53
C ALA A 173 -28.15 -31.48 -2.48
N GLU A 174 -28.89 -32.59 -2.50
CA GLU A 174 -30.13 -32.68 -3.29
C GLU A 174 -31.06 -31.50 -2.90
N PRO A 175 -31.67 -30.82 -3.87
CA PRO A 175 -32.58 -29.74 -3.58
C PRO A 175 -33.75 -30.25 -2.76
N ALA A 176 -34.03 -29.57 -1.65
CA ALA A 176 -35.16 -29.88 -0.78
C ALA A 176 -36.49 -29.88 -1.63
N PRO A 177 -37.40 -30.82 -1.37
CA PRO A 177 -38.66 -30.87 -2.11
C PRO A 177 -39.45 -29.58 -1.95
N VAL A 178 -39.84 -29.00 -3.07
CA VAL A 178 -40.69 -27.80 -3.14
C VAL A 178 -42.05 -28.14 -2.51
N ALA A 179 -42.40 -27.43 -1.43
CA ALA A 179 -43.73 -27.57 -0.85
C ALA A 179 -44.79 -27.11 -1.86
N GLU A 180 -45.74 -27.98 -2.19
CA GLU A 180 -46.92 -27.63 -3.00
C GLU A 180 -47.76 -26.59 -2.24
N GLU A 181 -48.03 -25.45 -2.88
CA GLU A 181 -48.99 -24.47 -2.38
C GLU A 181 -50.41 -25.09 -2.42
N PRO A 182 -51.20 -24.94 -1.33
CA PRO A 182 -52.58 -25.42 -1.35
C PRO A 182 -53.41 -24.59 -2.33
N ALA A 183 -54.15 -25.29 -3.20
CA ALA A 183 -55.08 -24.69 -4.17
C ALA A 183 -56.14 -23.81 -3.46
N ALA A 184 -56.32 -22.57 -3.95
CA ALA A 184 -57.36 -21.70 -3.50
C ALA A 184 -58.74 -22.25 -3.86
N GLU A 185 -59.68 -22.38 -2.90
CA GLU A 185 -61.09 -22.70 -3.17
C GLU A 185 -61.77 -21.55 -3.88
N PRO A 186 -62.61 -21.83 -4.88
CA PRO A 186 -63.42 -20.79 -5.55
C PRO A 186 -64.64 -20.42 -4.71
N ALA A 187 -64.90 -19.13 -4.61
CA ALA A 187 -66.09 -18.50 -4.01
C ALA A 187 -67.28 -18.58 -4.96
#